data_127d7c74e2e5d55b7c4a49a92836966e
#
_entry.id   127d7c74e2e5d55b7c4a49a92836966e
#
_cell.length_a   1.000
_cell.length_b   1.000
_cell.length_c   1.000
_cell.angle_alpha   90.00
_cell.angle_beta   90.00
_cell.angle_gamma   90.00
#
_symmetry.space_group_name_H-M   'P 1'
#
loop_
_entity.id
_entity.type
_entity.pdbx_description
1 polymer ?
#
loop_
_entity_poly.entity_id
_entity_poly.type
_entity_poly.pdbx_seq_one_letter_code
_entity_poly.pdbx_strand_id
1 'polypeptide(L)'
;MTTSISSIIGQLFISANDNFITEITLEKREESGTIPLLERAKSELDEYFKGLRKNFDLPLDLHNLTQFQQKVLISCRKIPYGQTVTYADIARDINSPKASRAVGNALHNNPIMIVIPCHRVLAKNNIGGFGSGIEIKNKLLILESEQKTSS
;
A
#
# COMPACT_ATOMS: atom_id res chain seq x y z
N MET A 1 -12.34 -11.05 -9.60
CA MET A 1 -12.73 -11.91 -8.46
C MET A 1 -12.22 -11.28 -7.17
N THR A 2 -12.93 -11.43 -6.09
CA THR A 2 -12.63 -10.76 -4.82
C THR A 2 -12.74 -11.74 -3.66
N THR A 3 -11.75 -11.72 -2.77
CA THR A 3 -11.73 -12.47 -1.52
C THR A 3 -11.37 -11.52 -0.37
N SER A 4 -11.34 -12.02 0.86
CA SER A 4 -10.94 -11.18 1.99
C SER A 4 -10.14 -11.96 3.03
N ILE A 5 -9.43 -11.21 3.88
CA ILE A 5 -8.78 -11.73 5.08
C ILE A 5 -9.03 -10.76 6.24
N SER A 6 -9.00 -11.31 7.46
CA SER A 6 -9.02 -10.50 8.67
C SER A 6 -7.60 -10.15 9.09
N SER A 7 -7.41 -8.95 9.64
CA SER A 7 -6.10 -8.48 10.09
C SER A 7 -6.24 -7.57 11.30
N ILE A 8 -5.09 -7.15 11.86
CA ILE A 8 -5.07 -6.20 12.99
C ILE A 8 -5.62 -4.83 12.62
N ILE A 9 -5.69 -4.50 11.33
CA ILE A 9 -6.25 -3.22 10.88
C ILE A 9 -7.68 -3.36 10.36
N GLY A 10 -8.26 -4.55 10.38
CA GLY A 10 -9.61 -4.83 9.93
C GLY A 10 -9.64 -5.85 8.81
N GLN A 11 -10.80 -5.99 8.19
CA GLN A 11 -10.99 -6.91 7.07
C GLN A 11 -10.50 -6.26 5.79
N LEU A 12 -9.56 -6.93 5.12
CA LEU A 12 -9.00 -6.48 3.84
C LEU A 12 -9.65 -7.25 2.71
N PHE A 13 -10.14 -6.53 1.73
CA PHE A 13 -10.72 -7.08 0.50
C PHE A 13 -9.69 -7.01 -0.62
N ILE A 14 -9.44 -8.14 -1.26
CA ILE A 14 -8.40 -8.29 -2.28
C ILE A 14 -9.07 -8.69 -3.58
N SER A 15 -8.86 -7.91 -4.63
CA SER A 15 -9.43 -8.18 -5.94
C SER A 15 -8.34 -8.39 -6.99
N ALA A 16 -8.62 -9.24 -7.95
CA ALA A 16 -7.70 -9.54 -9.04
C ALA A 16 -8.46 -9.83 -10.32
N ASN A 17 -7.83 -9.52 -11.47
CA ASN A 17 -8.22 -10.12 -12.75
C ASN A 17 -7.43 -11.42 -12.92
N ASP A 18 -7.39 -12.00 -14.11
CA ASP A 18 -6.76 -13.30 -14.33
C ASP A 18 -5.26 -13.32 -14.01
N ASN A 19 -4.56 -12.18 -14.14
CA ASN A 19 -3.12 -12.13 -14.09
C ASN A 19 -2.54 -11.14 -13.08
N PHE A 20 -3.34 -10.22 -12.54
CA PHE A 20 -2.85 -9.10 -11.73
C PHE A 20 -3.77 -8.80 -10.56
N ILE A 21 -3.17 -8.36 -9.45
CA ILE A 21 -3.92 -7.77 -8.33
C ILE A 21 -4.37 -6.38 -8.77
N THR A 22 -5.66 -6.09 -8.58
CA THR A 22 -6.26 -4.82 -8.98
C THR A 22 -6.63 -3.93 -7.81
N GLU A 23 -6.89 -4.51 -6.63
CA GLU A 23 -7.27 -3.72 -5.46
C GLU A 23 -6.94 -4.47 -4.16
N ILE A 24 -6.49 -3.73 -3.15
CA ILE A 24 -6.44 -4.17 -1.75
C ILE A 24 -6.96 -2.99 -0.93
N THR A 25 -8.08 -3.18 -0.23
CA THR A 25 -8.78 -2.09 0.44
C THR A 25 -9.47 -2.55 1.73
N LEU A 26 -9.63 -1.63 2.67
CA LEU A 26 -10.46 -1.84 3.87
C LEU A 26 -11.94 -1.54 3.59
N GLU A 27 -12.26 -0.92 2.47
CA GLU A 27 -13.65 -0.70 2.08
C GLU A 27 -14.31 -2.01 1.72
N LYS A 28 -15.55 -2.21 2.21
CA LYS A 28 -16.28 -3.43 1.97
C LYS A 28 -16.50 -3.66 0.48
N ARG A 29 -16.22 -4.87 0.02
CA ARG A 29 -16.48 -5.33 -1.33
C ARG A 29 -17.24 -6.65 -1.26
N GLU A 30 -17.99 -6.96 -2.31
CA GLU A 30 -18.67 -8.24 -2.40
C GLU A 30 -17.66 -9.33 -2.79
N GLU A 31 -17.58 -10.38 -1.97
CA GLU A 31 -16.70 -11.51 -2.26
C GLU A 31 -17.33 -12.41 -3.31
N SER A 32 -16.54 -12.85 -4.28
CA SER A 32 -17.01 -13.66 -5.41
C SER A 32 -16.27 -14.99 -5.54
N GLY A 33 -15.26 -15.24 -4.72
CA GLY A 33 -14.48 -16.46 -4.75
C GLY A 33 -12.99 -16.21 -4.75
N THR A 34 -12.22 -17.21 -5.16
CA THR A 34 -10.76 -17.13 -5.14
C THR A 34 -10.14 -17.77 -6.37
N ILE A 35 -8.91 -17.39 -6.64
CA ILE A 35 -8.02 -17.96 -7.66
C ILE A 35 -6.63 -18.07 -7.03
N PRO A 36 -5.70 -18.85 -7.61
CA PRO A 36 -4.36 -19.01 -7.05
C PRO A 36 -3.66 -17.69 -6.72
N LEU A 37 -3.79 -16.68 -7.58
CA LEU A 37 -3.17 -15.37 -7.34
C LEU A 37 -3.73 -14.70 -6.09
N LEU A 38 -5.04 -14.79 -5.85
CA LEU A 38 -5.65 -14.23 -4.63
C LEU A 38 -5.23 -14.99 -3.38
N GLU A 39 -5.11 -16.31 -3.46
CA GLU A 39 -4.62 -17.12 -2.33
C GLU A 39 -3.17 -16.79 -2.00
N ARG A 40 -2.36 -16.55 -3.01
CA ARG A 40 -0.99 -16.08 -2.83
C ARG A 40 -0.95 -14.71 -2.15
N ALA A 41 -1.81 -13.78 -2.58
CA ALA A 41 -1.90 -12.44 -1.97
C ALA A 41 -2.32 -12.54 -0.50
N LYS A 42 -3.30 -13.37 -0.19
CA LYS A 42 -3.75 -13.60 1.21
C LYS A 42 -2.60 -14.13 2.06
N SER A 43 -1.86 -15.10 1.55
CA SER A 43 -0.71 -15.68 2.25
C SER A 43 0.37 -14.65 2.52
N GLU A 44 0.72 -13.85 1.51
CA GLU A 44 1.74 -12.80 1.65
C GLU A 44 1.31 -11.72 2.64
N LEU A 45 0.04 -11.30 2.62
CA LEU A 45 -0.47 -10.33 3.59
C LEU A 45 -0.49 -10.90 5.00
N ASP A 46 -0.89 -12.16 5.17
CA ASP A 46 -0.88 -12.81 6.48
C ASP A 46 0.54 -12.85 7.05
N GLU A 47 1.51 -13.23 6.23
CA GLU A 47 2.92 -13.22 6.63
C GLU A 47 3.40 -11.82 7.00
N TYR A 48 2.98 -10.80 6.25
CA TYR A 48 3.32 -9.41 6.55
C TYR A 48 2.82 -9.02 7.94
N PHE A 49 1.55 -9.31 8.25
CA PHE A 49 0.98 -8.95 9.56
C PHE A 49 1.61 -9.74 10.72
N LYS A 50 2.17 -10.91 10.45
CA LYS A 50 2.89 -11.71 11.44
C LYS A 50 4.36 -11.32 11.59
N GLY A 51 4.82 -10.33 10.82
CA GLY A 51 6.22 -9.90 10.84
C GLY A 51 7.16 -10.84 10.10
N LEU A 52 6.64 -11.75 9.29
CA LEU A 52 7.43 -12.75 8.57
C LEU A 52 7.78 -12.34 7.14
N ARG A 53 7.15 -11.28 6.62
CA ARG A 53 7.38 -10.83 5.25
C ARG A 53 7.58 -9.33 5.21
N LYS A 54 8.64 -8.89 4.54
CA LYS A 54 8.96 -7.46 4.37
C LYS A 54 8.69 -6.96 2.94
N ASN A 55 8.72 -7.85 1.95
CA ASN A 55 8.56 -7.50 0.53
C ASN A 55 7.47 -8.33 -0.10
N PHE A 56 6.74 -7.73 -1.04
CA PHE A 56 5.70 -8.39 -1.81
C PHE A 56 6.16 -8.58 -3.25
N ASP A 57 5.87 -9.75 -3.80
CA ASP A 57 6.21 -10.10 -5.18
C ASP A 57 4.95 -10.41 -5.98
N LEU A 58 3.94 -9.56 -5.83
CA LEU A 58 2.66 -9.71 -6.50
C LEU A 58 2.61 -8.86 -7.78
N PRO A 59 2.09 -9.41 -8.88
CA PRO A 59 1.87 -8.60 -10.08
C PRO A 59 0.69 -7.65 -9.86
N LEU A 60 0.87 -6.38 -10.17
CA LEU A 60 -0.13 -5.34 -9.93
C LEU A 60 -0.59 -4.74 -11.26
N ASP A 61 -1.88 -4.42 -11.33
CA ASP A 61 -2.45 -3.73 -12.48
C ASP A 61 -2.74 -2.27 -12.13
N LEU A 62 -1.99 -1.36 -12.74
CA LEU A 62 -2.11 0.08 -12.55
C LEU A 62 -2.56 0.79 -13.84
N HIS A 63 -2.96 0.05 -14.88
CA HIS A 63 -3.18 0.64 -16.21
C HIS A 63 -4.35 1.61 -16.26
N ASN A 64 -5.33 1.51 -15.36
CA ASN A 64 -6.49 2.40 -15.32
C ASN A 64 -6.20 3.74 -14.63
N LEU A 65 -5.02 3.92 -14.10
CA LEU A 65 -4.62 5.14 -13.40
C LEU A 65 -3.97 6.13 -14.37
N THR A 66 -3.99 7.41 -14.01
CA THR A 66 -3.29 8.43 -14.80
C THR A 66 -1.80 8.15 -14.80
N GLN A 67 -1.08 8.69 -15.80
CA GLN A 67 0.39 8.55 -15.84
C GLN A 67 1.03 9.12 -14.59
N PHE A 68 0.54 10.24 -14.10
CA PHE A 68 1.06 10.86 -12.88
C PHE A 68 0.87 9.93 -11.67
N GLN A 69 -0.34 9.38 -11.47
CA GLN A 69 -0.59 8.44 -10.37
C GLN A 69 0.32 7.22 -10.48
N GLN A 70 0.48 6.67 -11.69
CA GLN A 70 1.37 5.52 -11.89
C GLN A 70 2.79 5.84 -11.45
N LYS A 71 3.32 7.01 -11.83
CA LYS A 71 4.67 7.43 -11.42
C LYS A 71 4.80 7.54 -9.90
N VAL A 72 3.81 8.16 -9.27
CA VAL A 72 3.78 8.31 -7.79
C VAL A 72 3.78 6.95 -7.12
N LEU A 73 2.91 6.05 -7.55
CA LEU A 73 2.78 4.73 -6.93
C LEU A 73 4.00 3.85 -7.17
N ILE A 74 4.63 3.93 -8.35
CA ILE A 74 5.87 3.21 -8.64
C ILE A 74 6.99 3.72 -7.74
N SER A 75 7.11 5.03 -7.57
CA SER A 75 8.09 5.63 -6.65
C SER A 75 7.84 5.17 -5.21
N CYS A 76 6.59 5.22 -4.78
CA CYS A 76 6.18 4.80 -3.45
C CYS A 76 6.54 3.32 -3.19
N ARG A 77 6.35 2.46 -4.17
CA ARG A 77 6.62 1.02 -4.04
C ARG A 77 8.09 0.71 -3.73
N LYS A 78 9.00 1.62 -4.06
CA LYS A 78 10.43 1.46 -3.81
C LYS A 78 10.83 1.71 -2.35
N ILE A 79 9.96 2.30 -1.53
CA ILE A 79 10.30 2.63 -0.14
C ILE A 79 10.50 1.33 0.65
N PRO A 80 11.71 1.12 1.23
CA PRO A 80 11.97 -0.12 1.96
C PRO A 80 11.11 -0.27 3.21
N TYR A 81 10.87 -1.49 3.59
CA TYR A 81 10.19 -1.85 4.83
C TYR A 81 10.84 -1.15 6.03
N GLY A 82 10.03 -0.58 6.89
CA GLY A 82 10.50 0.08 8.10
C GLY A 82 11.10 1.47 7.88
N GLN A 83 11.06 1.99 6.65
CA GLN A 83 11.55 3.33 6.33
C GLN A 83 10.40 4.23 5.90
N THR A 84 10.63 5.54 6.01
CA THR A 84 9.65 6.55 5.60
C THR A 84 10.33 7.61 4.75
N VAL A 85 9.54 8.24 3.89
CA VAL A 85 9.95 9.40 3.09
C VAL A 85 8.85 10.46 3.19
N THR A 86 9.12 11.66 2.69
CA THR A 86 8.12 12.73 2.66
C THR A 86 7.45 12.82 1.29
N TYR A 87 6.31 13.53 1.23
CA TYR A 87 5.66 13.83 -0.06
C TYR A 87 6.63 14.55 -1.00
N ALA A 88 7.45 15.45 -0.45
CA ALA A 88 8.46 16.17 -1.25
C ALA A 88 9.52 15.22 -1.82
N ASP A 89 9.91 14.19 -1.08
CA ASP A 89 10.86 13.18 -1.56
C ASP A 89 10.30 12.43 -2.77
N ILE A 90 9.03 12.04 -2.73
CA ILE A 90 8.38 11.40 -3.87
C ILE A 90 8.30 12.36 -5.06
N ALA A 91 7.92 13.62 -4.81
CA ALA A 91 7.83 14.62 -5.86
C ALA A 91 9.18 14.80 -6.57
N ARG A 92 10.28 14.84 -5.83
CA ARG A 92 11.62 14.91 -6.41
C ARG A 92 11.99 13.65 -7.19
N ASP A 93 11.64 12.49 -6.67
CA ASP A 93 11.96 11.21 -7.34
C ASP A 93 11.28 11.10 -8.71
N ILE A 94 10.08 11.66 -8.85
CA ILE A 94 9.37 11.65 -10.14
C ILE A 94 9.64 12.90 -11.00
N ASN A 95 10.66 13.69 -10.66
CA ASN A 95 11.06 14.90 -11.37
C ASN A 95 9.98 16.00 -11.40
N SER A 96 9.18 16.10 -10.35
CA SER A 96 8.14 17.10 -10.20
C SER A 96 8.20 17.74 -8.81
N PRO A 97 9.30 18.45 -8.47
CA PRO A 97 9.57 18.88 -7.09
C PRO A 97 8.52 19.83 -6.50
N LYS A 98 7.68 20.45 -7.34
CA LYS A 98 6.62 21.34 -6.88
C LYS A 98 5.28 20.63 -6.70
N ALA A 99 5.22 19.32 -6.92
CA ALA A 99 3.97 18.57 -6.98
C ALA A 99 3.62 17.84 -5.67
N SER A 100 4.14 18.27 -4.51
CA SER A 100 3.91 17.56 -3.24
C SER A 100 2.43 17.36 -2.92
N ARG A 101 1.58 18.37 -3.17
CA ARG A 101 0.13 18.25 -2.94
C ARG A 101 -0.50 17.22 -3.86
N ALA A 102 -0.13 17.24 -5.15
CA ALA A 102 -0.64 16.27 -6.11
C ALA A 102 -0.16 14.85 -5.78
N VAL A 103 1.06 14.71 -5.29
CA VAL A 103 1.59 13.44 -4.78
C VAL A 103 0.74 12.93 -3.63
N GLY A 104 0.45 13.78 -2.64
CA GLY A 104 -0.41 13.41 -1.52
C GLY A 104 -1.78 12.92 -1.98
N ASN A 105 -2.38 13.62 -2.96
CA ASN A 105 -3.67 13.23 -3.51
C ASN A 105 -3.60 11.88 -4.24
N ALA A 106 -2.54 11.65 -5.01
CA ALA A 106 -2.34 10.38 -5.71
C ALA A 106 -2.20 9.21 -4.73
N LEU A 107 -1.46 9.41 -3.63
CA LEU A 107 -1.30 8.41 -2.59
C LEU A 107 -2.60 8.15 -1.83
N HIS A 108 -3.39 9.20 -1.58
CA HIS A 108 -4.71 9.05 -0.94
C HIS A 108 -5.62 8.14 -1.75
N ASN A 109 -5.48 8.12 -3.06
CA ASN A 109 -6.27 7.30 -3.98
C ASN A 109 -5.57 6.01 -4.40
N ASN A 110 -4.59 5.54 -3.63
CA ASN A 110 -3.89 4.29 -3.89
C ASN A 110 -4.87 3.11 -3.82
N PRO A 111 -5.05 2.35 -4.91
CA PRO A 111 -6.00 1.24 -4.92
C PRO A 111 -5.45 -0.04 -4.29
N ILE A 112 -4.14 -0.13 -4.03
CA ILE A 112 -3.50 -1.37 -3.57
C ILE A 112 -2.66 -1.07 -2.32
N MET A 113 -3.35 -0.86 -1.19
CA MET A 113 -2.67 -0.51 0.05
C MET A 113 -1.73 -1.62 0.53
N ILE A 114 -0.75 -1.28 1.32
CA ILE A 114 0.28 -2.15 1.89
C ILE A 114 1.30 -2.60 0.85
N VAL A 115 0.90 -3.25 -0.23
CA VAL A 115 1.81 -3.67 -1.31
C VAL A 115 2.43 -2.44 -1.96
N ILE A 116 1.60 -1.41 -2.21
CA ILE A 116 2.11 -0.08 -2.51
C ILE A 116 2.05 0.69 -1.18
N PRO A 117 3.19 0.88 -0.51
CA PRO A 117 3.22 1.28 0.90
C PRO A 117 3.00 2.78 1.12
N CYS A 118 1.83 3.30 0.74
CA CYS A 118 1.52 4.71 0.92
C CYS A 118 1.57 5.15 2.39
N HIS A 119 1.46 4.22 3.34
CA HIS A 119 1.63 4.52 4.76
C HIS A 119 3.06 4.96 5.13
N ARG A 120 4.05 4.70 4.26
CA ARG A 120 5.45 5.08 4.48
C ARG A 120 5.76 6.50 4.00
N VAL A 121 4.76 7.25 3.52
CA VAL A 121 4.96 8.62 3.06
C VAL A 121 4.35 9.59 4.07
N LEU A 122 5.15 10.51 4.57
CA LEU A 122 4.78 11.43 5.65
C LEU A 122 4.83 12.88 5.17
N ALA A 123 4.13 13.78 5.87
CA ALA A 123 4.33 15.20 5.71
C ALA A 123 5.65 15.60 6.40
N LYS A 124 6.19 16.78 6.02
CA LYS A 124 7.49 17.23 6.54
C LYS A 124 7.53 17.32 8.06
N ASN A 125 6.45 17.79 8.68
CA ASN A 125 6.42 18.08 10.12
C ASN A 125 5.40 17.23 10.90
N ASN A 126 4.73 16.27 10.24
CA ASN A 126 3.75 15.41 10.91
C ASN A 126 3.54 14.13 10.08
N ILE A 127 2.65 13.25 10.57
CA ILE A 127 2.40 11.96 9.94
C ILE A 127 1.76 12.08 8.54
N GLY A 128 1.14 13.23 8.22
CA GLY A 128 0.38 13.39 6.98
C GLY A 128 -0.97 12.69 7.03
N GLY A 129 -1.65 12.68 5.89
CA GLY A 129 -2.94 12.02 5.76
C GLY A 129 -2.82 10.56 5.36
N PHE A 130 -3.96 9.86 5.38
CA PHE A 130 -4.06 8.49 4.89
C PHE A 130 -5.52 8.19 4.55
N GLY A 131 -5.76 7.56 3.38
CA GLY A 131 -7.12 7.29 2.90
C GLY A 131 -7.96 6.43 3.84
N SER A 132 -7.33 5.47 4.52
CA SER A 132 -7.99 4.58 5.48
C SER A 132 -7.98 5.12 6.92
N GLY A 133 -7.45 6.33 7.13
CA GLY A 133 -7.40 6.96 8.44
C GLY A 133 -6.02 6.90 9.10
N ILE A 134 -5.73 7.92 9.90
CA ILE A 134 -4.42 8.06 10.56
C ILE A 134 -4.15 6.91 11.55
N GLU A 135 -5.19 6.39 12.21
CA GLU A 135 -5.02 5.26 13.13
C GLU A 135 -4.48 4.02 12.41
N ILE A 136 -4.99 3.74 11.21
CA ILE A 136 -4.52 2.61 10.40
C ILE A 136 -3.07 2.85 9.97
N LYS A 137 -2.75 4.06 9.51
CA LYS A 137 -1.38 4.44 9.15
C LYS A 137 -0.42 4.21 10.30
N ASN A 138 -0.78 4.67 11.51
CA ASN A 138 0.02 4.48 12.70
C ASN A 138 0.24 2.99 13.01
N LYS A 139 -0.81 2.18 12.93
CA LYS A 139 -0.67 0.74 13.20
C LYS A 139 0.32 0.08 12.25
N LEU A 140 0.28 0.42 10.97
CA LEU A 140 1.20 -0.13 9.98
C LEU A 140 2.63 0.33 10.24
N LEU A 141 2.84 1.61 10.57
CA LEU A 141 4.16 2.13 10.88
C LEU A 141 4.74 1.50 12.15
N ILE A 142 3.92 1.31 13.18
CA ILE A 142 4.33 0.64 14.42
C ILE A 142 4.71 -0.81 14.15
N LEU A 143 3.90 -1.53 13.39
CA LEU A 143 4.18 -2.91 13.01
C LEU A 143 5.56 -3.03 12.34
N GLU A 144 5.83 -2.17 11.37
CA GLU A 144 7.09 -2.21 10.65
C GLU A 144 8.28 -1.78 11.52
N SER A 145 8.07 -0.84 12.41
CA SER A 145 9.11 -0.39 13.35
C SER A 145 9.51 -1.50 14.31
N GLU A 146 8.55 -2.23 14.86
CA GLU A 146 8.80 -3.33 15.78
C GLU A 146 9.57 -4.47 15.12
N GLN A 147 9.19 -4.85 13.90
CA GLN A 147 9.85 -5.93 13.17
C GLN A 147 11.25 -5.53 12.70
N LYS A 148 11.48 -4.24 12.44
CA LYS A 148 12.79 -3.73 12.08
C LYS A 148 13.79 -3.90 13.21
N THR A 149 13.37 -3.70 14.47
CA THR A 149 14.25 -3.81 15.64
C THR A 149 14.51 -5.26 16.03
N SER A 150 13.69 -6.19 15.61
CA SER A 150 13.84 -7.62 15.96
C SER A 150 14.67 -8.41 14.95
N SER A 151 15.13 -7.75 13.90
CA SER A 151 15.94 -8.42 12.86
C SER A 151 17.48 -8.27 13.17
#